data_fab62b8f1b9fbafd8750cfe9955f338a
#
_entry.id   fab62b8f1b9fbafd8750cfe9955f338a
#
_cell.length_a   1.000
_cell.length_b   1.000
_cell.length_c   1.000
_cell.angle_alpha   90.00
_cell.angle_beta   90.00
_cell.angle_gamma   90.00
#
_symmetry.space_group_name_H-M   'P 1'
#
loop_
_entity.id
_entity.type
_entity.pdbx_description
1 polymer ?
#
loop_
_entity_poly.entity_id
_entity_poly.type
_entity_poly.pdbx_seq_one_letter_code
_entity_poly.pdbx_strand_id
1 'polypeptide(L)'
;YDWTKSAGQQYFMQQAKKYGVDHFLLFSNSAPVQFTKNGKACANKGVSGSNLADNHYADFAKFLTTTTKHFTDKGYNITLIDPVNEPQYDWTEGQEGSPWTNECIAKLARELDKSITDQGLSAQILLPEACQWKALYQDGTEKRANNQIEAFFNTSNSSTYIGDLKNLKRAIAGHSYWTFGTNADLKDIRQNVWNKAQEYNLDVYQTEWSMLDKEPSTSAGFPSSYDAASYMDISLYMGKLIHCDLTYGNMASWSYWTSFAQEKWGQKNRFYLLRMNTQGDNNNESYGDIQNGGTITDNSNLWVLGNYSRFIRPGYKRIDHITNKEENLN
;
A
#
# COMPACT_ATOMS: atom_id res chain seq x y z
N TYR A 1 9.74 20.81 -12.15
CA TYR A 1 8.40 20.27 -11.89
C TYR A 1 7.43 20.68 -12.98
N ASP A 2 6.66 19.74 -13.48
CA ASP A 2 5.58 20.02 -14.43
C ASP A 2 4.24 19.63 -13.79
N TRP A 3 3.56 20.60 -13.26
CA TRP A 3 2.29 20.43 -12.53
C TRP A 3 1.08 20.17 -13.45
N THR A 4 1.27 20.12 -14.76
CA THR A 4 0.22 19.69 -15.70
C THR A 4 0.15 18.18 -15.83
N LYS A 5 1.16 17.45 -15.36
CA LYS A 5 1.19 15.99 -15.37
C LYS A 5 0.26 15.41 -14.31
N SER A 6 -0.06 14.13 -14.49
CA SER A 6 -0.98 13.40 -13.60
C SER A 6 -2.34 14.09 -13.43
N ALA A 7 -2.87 14.69 -14.51
CA ALA A 7 -4.14 15.44 -14.48
C ALA A 7 -5.31 14.60 -13.95
N GLY A 8 -5.35 13.30 -14.26
CA GLY A 8 -6.36 12.36 -13.74
C GLY A 8 -6.28 12.25 -12.21
N GLN A 9 -5.10 12.06 -11.64
CA GLN A 9 -4.93 11.99 -10.18
C GLN A 9 -5.33 13.32 -9.52
N GLN A 10 -4.91 14.46 -10.09
CA GLN A 10 -5.31 15.77 -9.57
C GLN A 10 -6.84 15.98 -9.62
N TYR A 11 -7.50 15.52 -10.67
CA TYR A 11 -8.96 15.54 -10.77
C TYR A 11 -9.61 14.70 -9.67
N PHE A 12 -9.14 13.47 -9.45
CA PHE A 12 -9.66 12.61 -8.39
C PHE A 12 -9.41 13.18 -6.99
N MET A 13 -8.25 13.78 -6.73
CA MET A 13 -7.99 14.50 -5.47
C MET A 13 -9.01 15.64 -5.26
N GLN A 14 -9.28 16.42 -6.31
CA GLN A 14 -10.26 17.50 -6.26
C GLN A 14 -11.67 16.98 -5.95
N GLN A 15 -12.09 15.92 -6.62
CA GLN A 15 -13.41 15.32 -6.37
C GLN A 15 -13.48 14.69 -4.98
N ALA A 16 -12.45 13.95 -4.55
CA ALA A 16 -12.38 13.37 -3.21
C ALA A 16 -12.57 14.45 -2.12
N LYS A 17 -11.82 15.56 -2.23
CA LYS A 17 -11.96 16.71 -1.32
C LYS A 17 -13.38 17.28 -1.34
N LYS A 18 -14.00 17.44 -2.52
CA LYS A 18 -15.38 17.93 -2.66
C LYS A 18 -16.39 17.04 -1.93
N TYR A 19 -16.13 15.73 -1.88
CA TYR A 19 -16.97 14.74 -1.19
C TYR A 19 -16.55 14.44 0.25
N GLY A 20 -15.68 15.27 0.84
CA GLY A 20 -15.36 15.25 2.27
C GLY A 20 -14.15 14.39 2.64
N VAL A 21 -13.33 13.96 1.69
CA VAL A 21 -12.03 13.39 2.00
C VAL A 21 -11.10 14.52 2.44
N ASP A 22 -10.58 14.44 3.65
CA ASP A 22 -9.78 15.48 4.30
C ASP A 22 -8.34 15.06 4.62
N HIS A 23 -7.97 13.81 4.33
CA HIS A 23 -6.61 13.30 4.49
C HIS A 23 -6.12 12.67 3.19
N PHE A 24 -4.91 13.04 2.77
CA PHE A 24 -4.27 12.51 1.58
C PHE A 24 -2.89 11.96 1.95
N LEU A 25 -2.54 10.85 1.32
CA LEU A 25 -1.24 10.22 1.39
C LEU A 25 -0.53 10.42 0.05
N LEU A 26 0.71 10.89 0.08
CA LEU A 26 1.58 10.98 -1.09
C LEU A 26 2.45 9.72 -1.12
N PHE A 27 2.27 8.92 -2.17
CA PHE A 27 2.92 7.62 -2.33
C PHE A 27 3.84 7.62 -3.54
N SER A 28 4.99 6.95 -3.44
CA SER A 28 5.96 6.87 -4.52
C SER A 28 6.43 5.44 -4.78
N ASN A 29 6.19 4.93 -5.99
CA ASN A 29 6.71 3.63 -6.42
C ASN A 29 8.23 3.67 -6.68
N SER A 30 8.74 4.78 -7.25
CA SER A 30 10.15 4.95 -7.57
C SER A 30 10.58 6.42 -7.52
N ALA A 31 11.88 6.64 -7.42
CA ALA A 31 12.44 7.98 -7.56
C ALA A 31 12.34 8.48 -9.01
N PRO A 32 12.32 9.82 -9.25
CA PRO A 32 12.46 10.39 -10.58
C PRO A 32 13.66 9.77 -11.32
N VAL A 33 13.48 9.45 -12.61
CA VAL A 33 14.48 8.70 -13.39
C VAL A 33 15.86 9.33 -13.42
N GLN A 34 15.94 10.66 -13.35
CA GLN A 34 17.20 11.40 -13.27
C GLN A 34 17.98 11.18 -11.96
N PHE A 35 17.35 10.63 -10.94
CA PHE A 35 17.98 10.30 -9.65
C PHE A 35 18.32 8.82 -9.54
N THR A 36 17.93 8.00 -10.51
CA THR A 36 18.15 6.56 -10.48
C THR A 36 19.51 6.16 -11.07
N LYS A 37 20.08 5.07 -10.59
CA LYS A 37 21.37 4.52 -11.03
C LYS A 37 21.38 4.16 -12.51
N ASN A 38 20.23 3.76 -13.05
CA ASN A 38 20.11 3.26 -14.42
C ASN A 38 19.32 4.19 -15.36
N GLY A 39 18.86 5.36 -14.88
CA GLY A 39 18.05 6.30 -15.66
C GLY A 39 16.64 5.79 -16.02
N LYS A 40 16.13 4.79 -15.29
CA LYS A 40 14.82 4.17 -15.52
C LYS A 40 13.97 4.18 -14.24
N ALA A 41 12.65 4.11 -14.41
CA ALA A 41 11.72 3.99 -13.31
C ALA A 41 11.67 2.58 -12.68
N CYS A 42 12.22 1.57 -13.32
CA CYS A 42 12.41 0.23 -12.79
C CYS A 42 13.90 -0.07 -12.56
N ALA A 43 14.22 -1.04 -11.71
CA ALA A 43 15.59 -1.42 -11.41
C ALA A 43 16.16 -2.41 -12.45
N ASN A 44 17.47 -2.53 -12.53
CA ASN A 44 18.13 -3.62 -13.24
C ASN A 44 18.14 -4.88 -12.38
N LYS A 45 18.19 -6.05 -13.02
CA LYS A 45 18.37 -7.32 -12.31
C LYS A 45 19.65 -7.30 -11.45
N GLY A 46 19.53 -7.73 -10.21
CA GLY A 46 20.66 -7.84 -9.29
C GLY A 46 21.12 -6.51 -8.65
N VAL A 47 20.30 -5.46 -8.72
CA VAL A 47 20.58 -4.22 -7.97
C VAL A 47 20.69 -4.52 -6.49
N SER A 48 21.82 -4.13 -5.90
CA SER A 48 22.00 -4.17 -4.46
C SER A 48 21.57 -2.83 -3.83
N GLY A 49 20.86 -2.90 -2.72
CA GLY A 49 20.34 -1.70 -2.04
C GLY A 49 19.10 -1.14 -2.73
N SER A 50 19.23 0.00 -3.40
CA SER A 50 18.15 0.62 -4.14
C SER A 50 18.57 1.07 -5.54
N ASN A 51 17.61 1.35 -6.41
CA ASN A 51 17.87 1.98 -7.73
C ASN A 51 18.15 3.48 -7.59
N LEU A 52 17.86 4.10 -6.45
CA LEU A 52 18.22 5.49 -6.16
C LEU A 52 19.75 5.62 -6.05
N ALA A 53 20.34 6.58 -6.78
CA ALA A 53 21.78 6.82 -6.71
C ALA A 53 22.17 7.40 -5.34
N ASP A 54 23.35 7.01 -4.86
CA ASP A 54 23.77 7.25 -3.47
C ASP A 54 23.92 8.74 -3.10
N ASN A 55 24.14 9.60 -4.10
CA ASN A 55 24.24 11.04 -3.97
C ASN A 55 22.90 11.78 -4.13
N HIS A 56 21.79 11.09 -4.41
CA HIS A 56 20.48 11.70 -4.69
C HIS A 56 19.42 11.46 -3.61
N TYR A 57 19.78 10.96 -2.43
CA TYR A 57 18.82 10.75 -1.34
C TYR A 57 18.17 12.06 -0.86
N ALA A 58 18.99 13.11 -0.68
CA ALA A 58 18.48 14.44 -0.31
C ALA A 58 17.63 15.06 -1.44
N ASP A 59 18.01 14.85 -2.70
CA ASP A 59 17.25 15.34 -3.86
C ASP A 59 15.89 14.68 -3.97
N PHE A 60 15.83 13.38 -3.74
CA PHE A 60 14.55 12.64 -3.73
C PHE A 60 13.67 13.05 -2.55
N ALA A 61 14.23 13.19 -1.35
CA ALA A 61 13.51 13.73 -0.21
C ALA A 61 12.94 15.13 -0.51
N LYS A 62 13.74 16.02 -1.11
CA LYS A 62 13.29 17.35 -1.54
C LYS A 62 12.23 17.29 -2.63
N PHE A 63 12.31 16.33 -3.55
CA PHE A 63 11.27 16.12 -4.56
C PHE A 63 9.91 15.81 -3.91
N LEU A 64 9.88 14.87 -2.97
CA LEU A 64 8.68 14.47 -2.26
C LEU A 64 8.10 15.62 -1.44
N THR A 65 8.93 16.33 -0.69
CA THR A 65 8.48 17.45 0.15
C THR A 65 8.05 18.66 -0.66
N THR A 66 8.69 18.94 -1.80
CA THR A 66 8.23 20.01 -2.72
C THR A 66 6.87 19.67 -3.33
N THR A 67 6.65 18.41 -3.68
CA THR A 67 5.36 17.93 -4.18
C THR A 67 4.30 18.03 -3.08
N THR A 68 4.61 17.59 -1.87
CA THR A 68 3.74 17.73 -0.69
C THR A 68 3.37 19.19 -0.46
N LYS A 69 4.36 20.09 -0.45
CA LYS A 69 4.13 21.54 -0.26
C LYS A 69 3.22 22.12 -1.33
N HIS A 70 3.45 21.77 -2.60
CA HIS A 70 2.62 22.27 -3.70
C HIS A 70 1.13 21.94 -3.50
N PHE A 71 0.81 20.71 -3.13
CA PHE A 71 -0.58 20.32 -2.89
C PHE A 71 -1.13 20.87 -1.57
N THR A 72 -0.30 20.98 -0.54
CA THR A 72 -0.68 21.63 0.73
C THR A 72 -1.02 23.12 0.51
N ASP A 73 -0.23 23.84 -0.26
CA ASP A 73 -0.48 25.23 -0.61
C ASP A 73 -1.78 25.42 -1.44
N LYS A 74 -2.19 24.36 -2.17
CA LYS A 74 -3.50 24.30 -2.85
C LYS A 74 -4.65 23.87 -1.92
N GLY A 75 -4.39 23.71 -0.64
CA GLY A 75 -5.38 23.39 0.38
C GLY A 75 -5.73 21.91 0.49
N TYR A 76 -4.88 21.01 0.00
CA TYR A 76 -5.00 19.58 0.28
C TYR A 76 -4.25 19.26 1.57
N ASN A 77 -4.88 18.51 2.47
CA ASN A 77 -4.25 18.07 3.70
C ASN A 77 -3.44 16.78 3.44
N ILE A 78 -2.20 16.93 2.98
CA ILE A 78 -1.29 15.80 2.81
C ILE A 78 -0.74 15.44 4.20
N THR A 79 -1.20 14.36 4.78
CA THR A 79 -0.85 13.94 6.15
C THR A 79 0.28 12.95 6.21
N LEU A 80 0.48 12.16 5.15
CA LEU A 80 1.49 11.10 5.08
C LEU A 80 2.27 11.17 3.77
N ILE A 81 3.53 10.77 3.83
CA ILE A 81 4.43 10.56 2.69
C ILE A 81 5.00 9.15 2.80
N ASP A 82 4.73 8.32 1.79
CA ASP A 82 5.28 6.97 1.65
C ASP A 82 6.33 6.98 0.54
N PRO A 83 7.61 6.98 0.89
CA PRO A 83 8.69 7.18 -0.08
C PRO A 83 9.13 5.90 -0.80
N VAL A 84 8.68 4.74 -0.37
CA VAL A 84 9.06 3.42 -0.92
C VAL A 84 7.83 2.53 -1.08
N ASN A 85 7.92 1.54 -1.96
CA ASN A 85 6.89 0.52 -2.14
C ASN A 85 7.53 -0.85 -2.28
N GLU A 86 7.00 -1.84 -1.56
CA GLU A 86 7.39 -3.25 -1.60
C GLU A 86 8.91 -3.44 -1.78
N PRO A 87 9.71 -2.97 -0.82
CA PRO A 87 11.17 -2.93 -0.91
C PRO A 87 11.81 -4.29 -1.14
N GLN A 88 11.07 -5.37 -0.89
CA GLN A 88 11.52 -6.75 -1.02
C GLN A 88 11.69 -7.19 -2.47
N TYR A 89 10.92 -6.61 -3.41
CA TYR A 89 10.92 -6.99 -4.81
C TYR A 89 12.10 -6.44 -5.59
N ASP A 90 12.45 -7.14 -6.68
CA ASP A 90 13.55 -6.73 -7.58
C ASP A 90 13.12 -5.60 -8.53
N TRP A 91 11.85 -5.47 -8.86
CA TRP A 91 11.27 -4.44 -9.72
C TRP A 91 12.02 -4.25 -11.05
N THR A 92 12.28 -5.35 -11.74
CA THR A 92 13.16 -5.35 -12.93
C THR A 92 12.44 -5.05 -14.23
N GLU A 93 11.12 -5.25 -14.29
CA GLU A 93 10.34 -5.14 -15.53
C GLU A 93 8.87 -4.82 -15.24
N GLY A 94 8.17 -4.30 -16.23
CA GLY A 94 6.72 -4.22 -16.30
C GLY A 94 6.10 -2.99 -15.64
N GLN A 95 6.56 -2.60 -14.48
CA GLN A 95 6.10 -1.41 -13.78
C GLN A 95 7.22 -0.70 -13.05
N GLU A 96 6.98 0.54 -12.64
CA GLU A 96 7.95 1.31 -11.87
C GLU A 96 8.09 0.76 -10.45
N GLY A 97 9.29 0.84 -9.92
CA GLY A 97 9.62 0.37 -8.58
C GLY A 97 11.11 0.31 -8.34
N SER A 98 11.49 0.12 -7.11
CA SER A 98 12.89 -0.02 -6.68
C SER A 98 12.99 -1.03 -5.55
N PRO A 99 13.99 -1.95 -5.58
CA PRO A 99 14.36 -2.70 -4.38
C PRO A 99 14.95 -1.74 -3.35
N TRP A 100 14.83 -2.09 -2.05
CA TRP A 100 15.45 -1.34 -0.97
C TRP A 100 15.91 -2.30 0.13
N THR A 101 17.08 -2.02 0.72
CA THR A 101 17.46 -2.64 2.00
C THR A 101 16.97 -1.77 3.17
N ASN A 102 16.93 -2.32 4.37
CA ASN A 102 16.54 -1.55 5.56
C ASN A 102 17.46 -0.32 5.78
N GLU A 103 18.75 -0.45 5.48
CA GLU A 103 19.71 0.67 5.57
C GLU A 103 19.39 1.78 4.56
N CYS A 104 19.04 1.41 3.32
CA CYS A 104 18.67 2.37 2.29
C CYS A 104 17.38 3.11 2.66
N ILE A 105 16.39 2.39 3.19
CA ILE A 105 15.13 2.98 3.69
C ILE A 105 15.42 3.94 4.84
N ALA A 106 16.23 3.52 5.83
CA ALA A 106 16.58 4.35 6.97
C ALA A 106 17.35 5.61 6.55
N LYS A 107 18.26 5.50 5.57
CA LYS A 107 18.97 6.66 4.99
C LYS A 107 17.98 7.65 4.36
N LEU A 108 17.03 7.16 3.55
CA LEU A 108 16.02 8.00 2.92
C LEU A 108 15.11 8.66 3.95
N ALA A 109 14.69 7.92 4.97
CA ALA A 109 13.85 8.44 6.05
C ALA A 109 14.49 9.62 6.79
N ARG A 110 15.80 9.55 7.07
CA ARG A 110 16.53 10.65 7.71
C ARG A 110 16.59 11.90 6.83
N GLU A 111 16.85 11.74 5.54
CA GLU A 111 16.84 12.88 4.59
C GLU A 111 15.43 13.48 4.45
N LEU A 112 14.41 12.64 4.44
CA LEU A 112 13.02 13.08 4.34
C LEU A 112 12.55 13.80 5.61
N ASP A 113 12.89 13.30 6.80
CA ASP A 113 12.62 13.94 8.09
C ASP A 113 13.21 15.37 8.14
N LYS A 114 14.49 15.49 7.72
CA LYS A 114 15.15 16.77 7.59
C LYS A 114 14.43 17.69 6.61
N SER A 115 14.09 17.19 5.42
CA SER A 115 13.43 17.98 4.37
C SER A 115 12.02 18.44 4.76
N ILE A 116 11.24 17.61 5.47
CA ILE A 116 9.93 17.96 6.04
C ILE A 116 10.10 19.11 7.05
N THR A 117 11.07 18.99 7.94
CA THR A 117 11.38 20.01 8.97
C THR A 117 11.81 21.33 8.34
N ASP A 118 12.75 21.28 7.38
CA ASP A 118 13.28 22.47 6.69
C ASP A 118 12.20 23.23 5.92
N GLN A 119 11.18 22.54 5.39
CA GLN A 119 10.06 23.15 4.68
C GLN A 119 8.85 23.49 5.56
N GLY A 120 8.91 23.19 6.85
CA GLY A 120 7.83 23.49 7.80
C GLY A 120 6.54 22.73 7.50
N LEU A 121 6.63 21.50 6.96
CA LEU A 121 5.48 20.67 6.65
C LEU A 121 5.00 19.91 7.89
N SER A 122 3.71 19.60 7.93
CA SER A 122 3.08 18.80 8.99
C SER A 122 2.92 17.30 8.61
N ALA A 123 3.24 16.93 7.38
CA ALA A 123 3.16 15.55 6.93
C ALA A 123 4.15 14.65 7.69
N GLN A 124 3.76 13.41 7.92
CA GLN A 124 4.60 12.41 8.56
C GLN A 124 5.04 11.34 7.56
N ILE A 125 6.20 10.75 7.80
CA ILE A 125 6.74 9.63 7.00
C ILE A 125 6.05 8.36 7.46
N LEU A 126 5.43 7.62 6.54
CA LEU A 126 4.95 6.26 6.77
C LEU A 126 5.88 5.26 6.07
N LEU A 127 6.18 4.15 6.71
CA LEU A 127 7.11 3.12 6.24
C LEU A 127 6.63 1.74 6.68
N PRO A 128 7.12 0.67 6.02
CA PRO A 128 7.94 0.63 4.80
C PRO A 128 7.19 0.15 3.57
N GLU A 129 5.87 0.02 3.60
CA GLU A 129 5.06 -0.56 2.50
C GLU A 129 5.53 -1.98 2.16
N ALA A 130 5.68 -2.81 3.19
CA ALA A 130 6.16 -4.18 3.00
C ALA A 130 5.21 -5.00 2.14
N CYS A 131 5.74 -5.77 1.19
CA CYS A 131 4.94 -6.57 0.26
C CYS A 131 4.05 -7.62 0.96
N GLN A 132 4.38 -8.01 2.19
CA GLN A 132 3.61 -8.92 3.02
C GLN A 132 3.93 -8.74 4.50
N TRP A 133 3.00 -9.14 5.37
CA TRP A 133 3.11 -8.97 6.82
C TRP A 133 4.35 -9.63 7.43
N LYS A 134 4.73 -10.83 6.94
CA LYS A 134 5.87 -11.58 7.52
C LYS A 134 7.18 -10.83 7.40
N ALA A 135 7.37 -10.03 6.34
CA ALA A 135 8.56 -9.21 6.17
C ALA A 135 8.73 -8.13 7.26
N LEU A 136 7.65 -7.76 7.95
CA LEU A 136 7.68 -6.80 9.05
C LEU A 136 8.22 -7.39 10.36
N TYR A 137 7.99 -8.67 10.63
CA TYR A 137 8.28 -9.26 11.95
C TYR A 137 9.17 -10.50 11.94
N GLN A 138 9.56 -10.99 10.76
CA GLN A 138 10.29 -12.25 10.61
C GLN A 138 11.47 -12.11 9.67
N ASP A 139 12.58 -12.77 10.01
CA ASP A 139 13.73 -12.89 9.13
C ASP A 139 13.56 -13.99 8.08
N GLY A 140 14.27 -13.86 6.96
CA GLY A 140 14.35 -14.90 5.93
C GLY A 140 13.06 -15.15 5.15
N THR A 141 12.07 -14.26 5.24
CA THR A 141 10.84 -14.34 4.45
C THR A 141 11.12 -13.96 3.00
N GLU A 142 11.90 -12.91 2.81
CA GLU A 142 12.21 -12.33 1.51
C GLU A 142 13.73 -12.22 1.31
N LYS A 143 14.16 -11.89 0.09
CA LYS A 143 15.59 -11.72 -0.23
C LYS A 143 16.24 -10.58 0.53
N ARG A 144 15.48 -9.55 0.90
CA ARG A 144 15.94 -8.33 1.57
C ARG A 144 14.82 -7.71 2.38
N ALA A 145 15.15 -6.70 3.16
CA ALA A 145 14.20 -5.87 3.90
C ALA A 145 13.23 -6.70 4.76
N ASN A 146 13.79 -7.61 5.53
CA ASN A 146 13.05 -8.41 6.49
C ASN A 146 13.09 -7.80 7.88
N ASN A 147 12.21 -8.29 8.78
CA ASN A 147 12.17 -7.95 10.20
C ASN A 147 12.19 -6.43 10.44
N GLN A 148 11.41 -5.70 9.64
CA GLN A 148 11.51 -4.25 9.49
C GLN A 148 11.08 -3.50 10.74
N ILE A 149 10.17 -4.05 11.56
CA ILE A 149 9.81 -3.44 12.85
C ILE A 149 11.04 -3.42 13.74
N GLU A 150 11.73 -4.55 13.88
CA GLU A 150 12.95 -4.66 14.67
C GLU A 150 14.08 -3.76 14.14
N ALA A 151 14.26 -3.77 12.81
CA ALA A 151 15.30 -2.97 12.16
C ALA A 151 15.13 -1.47 12.42
N PHE A 152 13.90 -0.95 12.35
CA PHE A 152 13.66 0.49 12.41
C PHE A 152 13.41 1.03 13.82
N PHE A 153 12.95 0.21 14.76
CA PHE A 153 12.52 0.68 16.07
C PHE A 153 13.34 0.12 17.26
N ASN A 154 14.20 -0.88 17.06
CA ASN A 154 15.12 -1.31 18.10
C ASN A 154 16.37 -0.42 18.10
N THR A 155 16.59 0.26 19.22
CA THR A 155 17.73 1.18 19.42
C THR A 155 19.10 0.52 19.29
N SER A 156 19.19 -0.81 19.42
CA SER A 156 20.43 -1.57 19.23
C SER A 156 20.88 -1.64 17.77
N ASN A 157 19.97 -1.36 16.83
CA ASN A 157 20.22 -1.43 15.38
C ASN A 157 20.70 -0.07 14.83
N SER A 158 21.88 0.40 15.22
CA SER A 158 22.36 1.76 14.98
C SER A 158 22.34 2.22 13.51
N SER A 159 22.50 1.32 12.54
CA SER A 159 22.48 1.64 11.11
C SER A 159 21.07 1.89 10.57
N THR A 160 20.08 1.17 11.08
CA THR A 160 18.71 1.17 10.60
C THR A 160 17.70 1.84 11.53
N TYR A 161 18.06 2.05 12.79
CA TYR A 161 17.17 2.71 13.75
C TYR A 161 16.77 4.11 13.30
N ILE A 162 15.48 4.35 13.25
CA ILE A 162 14.87 5.63 12.87
C ILE A 162 13.71 6.02 13.79
N GLY A 163 13.52 5.28 14.88
CA GLY A 163 12.41 5.49 15.82
C GLY A 163 12.42 6.83 16.55
N ASP A 164 13.51 7.58 16.47
CA ASP A 164 13.71 8.93 17.06
C ASP A 164 13.44 10.08 16.08
N LEU A 165 13.17 9.80 14.80
CA LEU A 165 12.87 10.85 13.82
C LEU A 165 11.59 11.60 14.18
N LYS A 166 11.66 12.93 14.10
CA LYS A 166 10.59 13.83 14.55
C LYS A 166 9.29 13.65 13.73
N ASN A 167 9.44 13.47 12.43
CA ASN A 167 8.31 13.41 11.51
C ASN A 167 7.95 11.96 11.11
N LEU A 168 8.49 10.95 11.79
CA LEU A 168 8.10 9.55 11.55
C LEU A 168 6.75 9.26 12.18
N LYS A 169 5.83 8.71 11.41
CA LYS A 169 4.55 8.20 11.92
C LYS A 169 4.80 7.01 12.85
N ARG A 170 4.14 7.02 14.01
CA ARG A 170 4.18 5.86 14.93
C ARG A 170 3.27 4.74 14.44
N ALA A 171 3.55 4.29 13.22
CA ALA A 171 2.84 3.20 12.55
C ALA A 171 3.80 2.42 11.67
N ILE A 172 3.41 1.21 11.31
CA ILE A 172 4.08 0.35 10.35
C ILE A 172 3.11 -0.01 9.22
N ALA A 173 3.55 0.14 7.97
CA ALA A 173 2.74 -0.08 6.78
C ALA A 173 3.12 -1.37 6.05
N GLY A 174 2.13 -2.10 5.56
CA GLY A 174 2.34 -3.29 4.75
C GLY A 174 1.09 -3.76 4.05
N HIS A 175 1.28 -4.75 3.18
CA HIS A 175 0.28 -5.29 2.29
C HIS A 175 -0.23 -6.65 2.77
N SER A 176 -1.51 -6.94 2.56
CA SER A 176 -2.12 -8.22 2.96
C SER A 176 -1.95 -9.33 1.91
N TYR A 177 -0.91 -9.22 1.04
CA TYR A 177 -0.61 -10.26 0.06
C TYR A 177 -0.01 -11.51 0.72
N TRP A 178 -0.14 -12.67 0.06
CA TRP A 178 0.35 -13.99 0.51
C TRP A 178 -0.10 -14.41 1.92
N THR A 179 -1.30 -14.01 2.29
CA THR A 179 -1.90 -14.32 3.60
C THR A 179 -3.17 -15.15 3.51
N PHE A 180 -3.38 -15.85 2.39
CA PHE A 180 -4.60 -16.56 2.04
C PHE A 180 -4.61 -18.04 2.38
N GLY A 181 -3.62 -18.57 3.04
CA GLY A 181 -3.52 -19.99 3.30
C GLY A 181 -4.79 -20.62 3.88
N THR A 182 -4.76 -20.95 5.12
CA THR A 182 -5.90 -21.44 5.90
C THR A 182 -6.52 -20.30 6.71
N ASN A 183 -7.64 -20.58 7.41
CA ASN A 183 -8.17 -19.65 8.41
C ASN A 183 -7.16 -19.37 9.55
N ALA A 184 -6.36 -20.37 9.92
CA ALA A 184 -5.28 -20.21 10.88
C ALA A 184 -4.23 -19.22 10.37
N ASP A 185 -3.79 -19.33 9.11
CA ASP A 185 -2.84 -18.39 8.51
C ASP A 185 -3.39 -16.96 8.51
N LEU A 186 -4.66 -16.78 8.12
CA LEU A 186 -5.34 -15.48 8.15
C LEU A 186 -5.30 -14.84 9.53
N LYS A 187 -5.47 -15.63 10.58
CA LYS A 187 -5.43 -15.16 11.96
C LYS A 187 -3.99 -14.95 12.46
N ASP A 188 -3.16 -15.99 12.39
CA ASP A 188 -1.86 -16.03 13.06
C ASP A 188 -0.88 -15.00 12.49
N ILE A 189 -0.86 -14.83 11.16
CA ILE A 189 0.01 -13.85 10.50
C ILE A 189 -0.33 -12.43 10.99
N ARG A 190 -1.61 -12.11 11.11
CA ARG A 190 -2.08 -10.78 11.56
C ARG A 190 -1.85 -10.56 13.04
N GLN A 191 -2.08 -11.56 13.86
CA GLN A 191 -1.76 -11.47 15.30
C GLN A 191 -0.26 -11.29 15.53
N ASN A 192 0.57 -11.97 14.76
CA ASN A 192 2.03 -11.87 14.90
C ASN A 192 2.53 -10.47 14.52
N VAL A 193 2.07 -9.87 13.41
CA VAL A 193 2.47 -8.50 13.08
C VAL A 193 1.96 -7.50 14.11
N TRP A 194 0.72 -7.65 14.58
CA TRP A 194 0.17 -6.81 15.63
C TRP A 194 1.01 -6.90 16.92
N ASN A 195 1.25 -8.12 17.41
CA ASN A 195 2.03 -8.35 18.63
C ASN A 195 3.43 -7.71 18.51
N LYS A 196 4.09 -7.91 17.38
CA LYS A 196 5.42 -7.31 17.14
C LYS A 196 5.36 -5.78 17.09
N ALA A 197 4.36 -5.20 16.47
CA ALA A 197 4.17 -3.76 16.44
C ALA A 197 3.93 -3.17 17.85
N GLN A 198 3.20 -3.89 18.72
CA GLN A 198 2.93 -3.43 20.08
C GLN A 198 4.18 -3.40 20.97
N GLU A 199 5.21 -4.22 20.71
CA GLU A 199 6.50 -4.13 21.42
C GLU A 199 7.13 -2.72 21.30
N TYR A 200 6.78 -1.99 20.23
CA TYR A 200 7.30 -0.64 19.93
C TYR A 200 6.22 0.45 19.94
N ASN A 201 5.00 0.17 20.43
CA ASN A 201 3.86 1.09 20.42
C ASN A 201 3.56 1.66 19.02
N LEU A 202 3.43 0.78 18.04
CA LEU A 202 3.13 1.13 16.67
C LEU A 202 1.71 0.72 16.30
N ASP A 203 1.01 1.59 15.58
CA ASP A 203 -0.17 1.20 14.83
C ASP A 203 0.23 0.34 13.62
N VAL A 204 -0.69 -0.49 13.12
CA VAL A 204 -0.51 -1.26 11.89
C VAL A 204 -1.45 -0.73 10.83
N TYR A 205 -0.90 -0.38 9.67
CA TYR A 205 -1.64 0.13 8.51
C TYR A 205 -1.60 -0.89 7.38
N GLN A 206 -2.76 -1.34 6.94
CA GLN A 206 -2.90 -2.08 5.70
C GLN A 206 -3.07 -1.04 4.58
N THR A 207 -2.06 -0.93 3.73
CA THR A 207 -1.93 0.17 2.76
C THR A 207 -2.18 -0.27 1.32
N GLU A 208 -2.13 -1.58 1.04
CA GLU A 208 -2.45 -2.10 -0.28
C GLU A 208 -2.96 -3.54 -0.23
N TRP A 209 -4.02 -3.81 -0.95
CA TRP A 209 -4.44 -5.16 -1.28
C TRP A 209 -5.40 -5.19 -2.47
N SER A 210 -5.23 -6.21 -3.29
CA SER A 210 -6.21 -6.73 -4.25
C SER A 210 -6.08 -8.25 -4.31
N MET A 211 -6.97 -8.92 -5.01
CA MET A 211 -6.88 -10.39 -5.13
C MET A 211 -5.85 -10.77 -6.23
N LEU A 212 -4.60 -10.34 -6.03
CA LEU A 212 -3.49 -10.51 -6.96
C LEU A 212 -2.91 -11.93 -6.93
N ASP A 213 -2.83 -12.51 -5.74
CA ASP A 213 -2.19 -13.80 -5.51
C ASP A 213 -2.94 -14.96 -6.19
N LYS A 214 -2.36 -16.15 -6.10
CA LYS A 214 -3.08 -17.38 -6.43
C LYS A 214 -4.36 -17.50 -5.58
N GLU A 215 -5.23 -18.41 -6.00
CA GLU A 215 -6.50 -18.63 -5.32
C GLU A 215 -6.33 -18.89 -3.83
N PRO A 216 -7.22 -18.28 -3.01
CA PRO A 216 -7.32 -18.67 -1.60
C PRO A 216 -7.66 -20.15 -1.44
N SER A 217 -7.31 -20.72 -0.30
CA SER A 217 -7.64 -22.12 -0.01
C SER A 217 -9.15 -22.34 0.09
N THR A 218 -9.61 -23.48 -0.40
CA THR A 218 -11.00 -23.93 -0.20
C THR A 218 -11.32 -24.10 1.30
N SER A 219 -10.33 -24.46 2.12
CA SER A 219 -10.48 -24.51 3.58
C SER A 219 -10.69 -23.14 4.21
N ALA A 220 -10.32 -22.07 3.51
CA ALA A 220 -10.62 -20.69 3.91
C ALA A 220 -11.98 -20.19 3.36
N GLY A 221 -12.78 -21.08 2.72
CA GLY A 221 -14.10 -20.79 2.22
C GLY A 221 -14.14 -20.16 0.82
N PHE A 222 -13.05 -20.25 0.05
CA PHE A 222 -13.04 -19.78 -1.35
C PHE A 222 -13.34 -20.95 -2.31
N PRO A 223 -13.98 -20.70 -3.48
CA PRO A 223 -14.15 -21.71 -4.52
C PRO A 223 -12.83 -22.32 -5.01
N SER A 224 -12.87 -23.46 -5.70
CA SER A 224 -11.69 -24.22 -6.10
C SER A 224 -10.73 -23.46 -7.04
N SER A 225 -11.23 -22.45 -7.72
CA SER A 225 -10.43 -21.60 -8.63
C SER A 225 -11.12 -20.25 -8.87
N TYR A 226 -10.40 -19.30 -9.44
CA TYR A 226 -11.00 -18.03 -9.90
C TYR A 226 -12.03 -18.24 -11.02
N ASP A 227 -11.85 -19.29 -11.85
CA ASP A 227 -12.84 -19.62 -12.89
C ASP A 227 -14.16 -20.08 -12.28
N ALA A 228 -14.10 -20.87 -11.22
CA ALA A 228 -15.27 -21.34 -10.49
C ALA A 228 -15.94 -20.26 -9.63
N ALA A 229 -15.18 -19.27 -9.18
CA ALA A 229 -15.69 -18.19 -8.34
C ALA A 229 -16.60 -17.24 -9.12
N SER A 230 -17.68 -16.79 -8.49
CA SER A 230 -18.46 -15.65 -8.96
C SER A 230 -17.81 -14.32 -8.58
N TYR A 231 -18.28 -13.22 -9.16
CA TYR A 231 -17.90 -11.87 -8.72
C TYR A 231 -18.18 -11.64 -7.23
N MET A 232 -19.26 -12.21 -6.73
CA MET A 232 -19.62 -12.08 -5.32
C MET A 232 -18.70 -12.90 -4.40
N ASP A 233 -18.26 -14.10 -4.81
CA ASP A 233 -17.30 -14.88 -4.02
C ASP A 233 -15.99 -14.13 -3.80
N ILE A 234 -15.49 -13.46 -4.85
CA ILE A 234 -14.30 -12.59 -4.78
C ILE A 234 -14.52 -11.46 -3.77
N SER A 235 -15.69 -10.82 -3.84
CA SER A 235 -16.00 -9.68 -2.97
C SER A 235 -16.24 -10.09 -1.52
N LEU A 236 -16.89 -11.21 -1.28
CA LEU A 236 -17.10 -11.75 0.07
C LEU A 236 -15.76 -12.17 0.70
N TYR A 237 -14.84 -12.71 -0.11
CA TYR A 237 -13.51 -13.03 0.39
C TYR A 237 -12.70 -11.76 0.73
N MET A 238 -12.82 -10.70 -0.08
CA MET A 238 -12.28 -9.37 0.28
C MET A 238 -12.87 -8.90 1.62
N GLY A 239 -14.18 -9.03 1.82
CA GLY A 239 -14.84 -8.69 3.09
C GLY A 239 -14.28 -9.50 4.26
N LYS A 240 -14.05 -10.81 4.07
CA LYS A 240 -13.41 -11.66 5.07
C LYS A 240 -12.00 -11.18 5.41
N LEU A 241 -11.20 -10.82 4.40
CA LEU A 241 -9.84 -10.33 4.60
C LEU A 241 -9.83 -9.00 5.36
N ILE A 242 -10.71 -8.06 4.99
CA ILE A 242 -10.89 -6.80 5.74
C ILE A 242 -11.24 -7.09 7.21
N HIS A 243 -12.16 -8.03 7.44
CA HIS A 243 -12.53 -8.43 8.79
C HIS A 243 -11.31 -8.97 9.57
N CYS A 244 -10.52 -9.85 8.97
CA CYS A 244 -9.31 -10.40 9.60
C CYS A 244 -8.26 -9.31 9.89
N ASP A 245 -8.05 -8.39 8.94
CA ASP A 245 -7.13 -7.26 9.10
C ASP A 245 -7.55 -6.37 10.29
N LEU A 246 -8.84 -6.02 10.37
CA LEU A 246 -9.36 -5.17 11.44
C LEU A 246 -9.43 -5.87 12.79
N THR A 247 -9.70 -7.18 12.84
CA THR A 247 -9.93 -7.89 14.11
C THR A 247 -8.67 -8.55 14.66
N TYR A 248 -7.96 -9.33 13.87
CA TYR A 248 -6.75 -10.01 14.32
C TYR A 248 -5.50 -9.14 14.23
N GLY A 249 -5.41 -8.31 13.19
CA GLY A 249 -4.33 -7.35 12.99
C GLY A 249 -4.52 -6.03 13.70
N ASN A 250 -5.73 -5.77 14.20
CA ASN A 250 -6.13 -4.48 14.80
C ASN A 250 -5.66 -3.27 13.96
N MET A 251 -5.78 -3.41 12.64
CA MET A 251 -5.25 -2.42 11.70
C MET A 251 -6.06 -1.13 11.76
N ALA A 252 -5.35 0.00 11.80
CA ALA A 252 -5.93 1.33 11.93
C ALA A 252 -6.24 2.00 10.57
N SER A 253 -5.81 1.38 9.46
CA SER A 253 -6.10 1.81 8.09
C SER A 253 -6.25 0.60 7.18
N TRP A 254 -7.05 0.76 6.12
CA TRP A 254 -7.21 -0.26 5.09
C TRP A 254 -7.40 0.37 3.71
N SER A 255 -6.57 -0.01 2.74
CA SER A 255 -6.58 0.52 1.38
C SER A 255 -6.65 -0.60 0.34
N TYR A 256 -7.36 -0.32 -0.76
CA TYR A 256 -7.56 -1.23 -1.87
C TYR A 256 -6.76 -0.80 -3.11
N TRP A 257 -6.11 -1.74 -3.78
CA TRP A 257 -5.44 -1.56 -5.06
C TRP A 257 -6.24 -2.29 -6.16
N THR A 258 -6.88 -1.62 -7.13
CA THR A 258 -6.98 -0.19 -7.37
C THR A 258 -8.45 0.21 -7.57
N SER A 259 -8.76 1.51 -7.44
CA SER A 259 -10.16 1.95 -7.55
C SER A 259 -10.75 1.70 -8.93
N PHE A 260 -9.95 1.91 -10.00
CA PHE A 260 -10.37 1.79 -11.39
C PHE A 260 -9.43 0.87 -12.16
N ALA A 261 -9.95 -0.15 -12.82
CA ALA A 261 -9.19 -0.95 -13.77
C ALA A 261 -10.10 -1.59 -14.83
N GLN A 262 -9.47 -2.08 -15.89
CA GLN A 262 -10.10 -2.94 -16.88
C GLN A 262 -10.07 -4.39 -16.41
N GLU A 263 -11.12 -5.15 -16.72
CA GLU A 263 -11.18 -6.57 -16.36
C GLU A 263 -10.09 -7.41 -17.02
N LYS A 264 -9.55 -6.99 -18.15
CA LYS A 264 -8.47 -7.68 -18.84
C LYS A 264 -7.16 -7.80 -18.05
N TRP A 265 -6.95 -6.94 -17.04
CA TRP A 265 -5.78 -7.01 -16.16
C TRP A 265 -5.84 -8.14 -15.13
N GLY A 266 -7.01 -8.74 -14.95
CA GLY A 266 -7.24 -9.88 -14.10
C GLY A 266 -8.63 -10.44 -14.29
N GLN A 267 -8.85 -11.71 -13.91
CA GLN A 267 -10.18 -12.30 -14.06
C GLN A 267 -11.20 -11.60 -13.16
N LYS A 268 -12.36 -11.28 -13.72
CA LYS A 268 -13.49 -10.70 -12.98
C LYS A 268 -13.10 -9.43 -12.23
N ASN A 269 -13.60 -9.20 -11.03
CA ASN A 269 -13.38 -7.99 -10.23
C ASN A 269 -12.17 -8.11 -9.25
N ARG A 270 -11.15 -8.89 -9.60
CA ARG A 270 -10.01 -9.11 -8.70
C ARG A 270 -9.21 -7.85 -8.40
N PHE A 271 -9.19 -6.87 -9.32
CA PHE A 271 -8.27 -5.71 -9.28
C PHE A 271 -8.97 -4.34 -9.28
N TYR A 272 -10.28 -4.26 -9.14
CA TYR A 272 -10.98 -2.98 -9.22
C TYR A 272 -12.20 -2.92 -8.32
N LEU A 273 -12.50 -1.70 -7.88
CA LEU A 273 -13.79 -1.34 -7.27
C LEU A 273 -14.78 -0.89 -8.34
N LEU A 274 -14.27 -0.21 -9.36
CA LEU A 274 -15.06 0.29 -10.49
C LEU A 274 -14.42 -0.23 -11.79
N ARG A 275 -15.21 -0.92 -12.59
CA ARG A 275 -14.76 -1.45 -13.88
C ARG A 275 -14.76 -0.35 -14.94
N MET A 276 -13.65 -0.19 -15.62
CA MET A 276 -13.58 0.61 -16.84
C MET A 276 -13.84 -0.27 -18.05
N ASN A 277 -14.93 0.02 -18.78
CA ASN A 277 -15.22 -0.59 -20.07
C ASN A 277 -14.80 0.40 -21.14
N THR A 278 -13.61 0.20 -21.71
CA THR A 278 -13.07 1.12 -22.73
C THR A 278 -13.67 0.83 -24.09
N GLN A 279 -13.99 1.90 -24.82
CA GLN A 279 -14.53 1.79 -26.17
C GLN A 279 -13.40 1.41 -27.14
N GLY A 280 -13.61 0.40 -27.98
CA GLY A 280 -12.60 -0.11 -28.92
C GLY A 280 -11.62 -1.10 -28.32
N ASP A 281 -11.86 -1.55 -27.08
CA ASP A 281 -11.02 -2.56 -26.44
C ASP A 281 -11.28 -3.96 -27.02
N ASN A 282 -10.50 -4.35 -27.99
CA ASN A 282 -10.55 -5.65 -28.66
C ASN A 282 -9.51 -6.64 -28.06
N ASN A 283 -9.26 -6.62 -26.76
CA ASN A 283 -8.16 -7.35 -26.11
C ASN A 283 -6.78 -6.88 -26.57
N ASN A 284 -6.70 -5.72 -27.17
CA ASN A 284 -5.44 -5.12 -27.53
C ASN A 284 -4.84 -4.46 -26.28
N GLU A 285 -3.62 -4.81 -25.91
CA GLU A 285 -2.93 -4.28 -24.73
C GLU A 285 -2.46 -2.82 -24.93
N SER A 286 -2.86 -2.18 -26.03
CA SER A 286 -2.50 -0.81 -26.32
C SER A 286 -3.14 0.18 -25.34
N TYR A 287 -2.33 0.97 -24.68
CA TYR A 287 -2.78 2.07 -23.81
C TYR A 287 -3.60 3.14 -24.55
N GLY A 288 -3.57 3.14 -25.90
CA GLY A 288 -4.36 4.04 -26.74
C GLY A 288 -5.86 3.84 -26.63
N ASP A 289 -6.32 2.65 -26.27
CA ASP A 289 -7.75 2.33 -26.23
C ASP A 289 -8.50 3.12 -25.16
N ILE A 290 -7.88 3.45 -24.04
CA ILE A 290 -8.50 4.26 -22.97
C ILE A 290 -8.74 5.71 -23.38
N GLN A 291 -8.17 6.18 -24.48
CA GLN A 291 -8.34 7.53 -24.99
C GLN A 291 -9.63 7.69 -25.81
N ASN A 292 -10.24 6.58 -26.20
CA ASN A 292 -11.43 6.59 -27.07
C ASN A 292 -12.75 6.70 -26.30
N GLY A 293 -12.69 6.91 -24.98
CA GLY A 293 -13.86 6.95 -24.13
C GLY A 293 -14.29 5.56 -23.63
N GLY A 294 -15.46 5.49 -23.02
CA GLY A 294 -15.97 4.25 -22.45
C GLY A 294 -17.02 4.52 -21.37
N THR A 295 -17.33 3.49 -20.60
CA THR A 295 -18.26 3.55 -19.46
C THR A 295 -17.59 3.04 -18.21
N ILE A 296 -18.05 3.53 -17.07
CA ILE A 296 -17.65 3.04 -15.75
C ILE A 296 -18.84 2.34 -15.13
N THR A 297 -18.63 1.12 -14.64
CA THR A 297 -19.66 0.36 -13.93
C THR A 297 -19.15 -0.04 -12.54
N ASP A 298 -20.04 -0.03 -11.59
CA ASP A 298 -19.80 -0.57 -10.25
C ASP A 298 -19.82 -2.10 -10.25
N ASN A 299 -19.36 -2.66 -9.16
CA ASN A 299 -19.42 -4.09 -8.91
C ASN A 299 -19.48 -4.39 -7.41
N SER A 300 -19.59 -5.67 -7.08
CA SER A 300 -19.72 -6.13 -5.69
C SER A 300 -18.58 -5.72 -4.76
N ASN A 301 -17.33 -5.55 -5.23
CA ASN A 301 -16.23 -5.06 -4.40
C ASN A 301 -16.50 -3.67 -3.84
N LEU A 302 -17.00 -2.75 -4.67
CA LEU A 302 -17.36 -1.41 -4.23
C LEU A 302 -18.37 -1.45 -3.09
N TRP A 303 -19.37 -2.29 -3.22
CA TRP A 303 -20.44 -2.39 -2.24
C TRP A 303 -19.99 -3.09 -0.95
N VAL A 304 -19.16 -4.13 -1.04
CA VAL A 304 -18.59 -4.78 0.15
C VAL A 304 -17.69 -3.82 0.91
N LEU A 305 -16.75 -3.15 0.22
CA LEU A 305 -15.92 -2.11 0.85
C LEU A 305 -16.75 -0.97 1.41
N GLY A 306 -17.81 -0.59 0.68
CA GLY A 306 -18.77 0.44 1.09
C GLY A 306 -19.45 0.13 2.43
N ASN A 307 -19.75 -1.13 2.73
CA ASN A 307 -20.31 -1.52 4.03
C ASN A 307 -19.32 -1.26 5.19
N TYR A 308 -18.00 -1.43 4.95
CA TYR A 308 -17.01 -1.05 5.95
C TYR A 308 -16.84 0.47 6.04
N SER A 309 -16.56 1.13 4.93
CA SER A 309 -16.21 2.56 4.91
C SER A 309 -17.36 3.47 5.34
N ARG A 310 -18.62 3.05 5.16
CA ARG A 310 -19.80 3.79 5.62
C ARG A 310 -19.91 3.82 7.15
N PHE A 311 -19.60 2.72 7.82
CA PHE A 311 -19.85 2.54 9.24
C PHE A 311 -18.59 2.65 10.11
N ILE A 312 -17.41 2.48 9.52
CA ILE A 312 -16.13 2.65 10.20
C ILE A 312 -15.52 3.97 9.72
N ARG A 313 -15.61 4.99 10.58
CA ARG A 313 -15.16 6.35 10.24
C ARG A 313 -13.90 6.71 11.04
N PRO A 314 -13.09 7.67 10.55
CA PRO A 314 -11.91 8.15 11.28
C PRO A 314 -12.26 8.49 12.74
N GLY A 315 -11.42 8.03 13.67
CA GLY A 315 -11.62 8.23 15.11
C GLY A 315 -12.52 7.20 15.80
N TYR A 316 -13.17 6.29 15.07
CA TYR A 316 -13.92 5.20 15.68
C TYR A 316 -12.97 4.18 16.31
N LYS A 317 -13.40 3.65 17.47
CA LYS A 317 -12.67 2.61 18.17
C LYS A 317 -13.39 1.28 18.02
N ARG A 318 -12.66 0.26 17.62
CA ARG A 318 -13.16 -1.12 17.63
C ARG A 318 -13.37 -1.55 19.08
N ILE A 319 -14.50 -2.18 19.35
CA ILE A 319 -14.80 -2.84 20.61
C ILE A 319 -14.75 -4.35 20.43
N ASP A 320 -14.46 -5.07 21.48
CA ASP A 320 -14.52 -6.53 21.46
C ASP A 320 -15.96 -6.99 21.26
N HIS A 321 -16.09 -8.13 20.58
CA HIS A 321 -17.36 -8.78 20.33
C HIS A 321 -17.23 -10.28 20.53
N ILE A 322 -18.32 -10.91 20.91
CA ILE A 322 -18.43 -12.37 20.99
C ILE A 322 -19.62 -12.78 20.13
N THR A 323 -19.42 -13.78 19.28
CA THR A 323 -20.51 -14.40 18.53
C THR A 323 -20.72 -15.82 19.00
N ASN A 324 -21.95 -16.31 18.92
CA ASN A 324 -22.28 -17.69 19.25
C ASN A 324 -21.92 -18.69 18.12
N LYS A 325 -21.28 -18.22 17.05
CA LYS A 325 -20.89 -19.01 15.87
C LYS A 325 -19.51 -18.56 15.34
N GLU A 326 -18.53 -18.42 16.23
CA GLU A 326 -17.15 -18.06 15.86
C GLU A 326 -16.58 -18.94 14.75
N GLU A 327 -16.90 -20.24 14.78
CA GLU A 327 -16.48 -21.20 13.73
C GLU A 327 -16.99 -20.83 12.32
N ASN A 328 -18.06 -20.07 12.20
CA ASN A 328 -18.64 -19.66 10.91
C ASN A 328 -18.19 -18.27 10.42
N LEU A 329 -17.42 -17.55 11.23
CA LEU A 329 -16.79 -16.28 10.83
C LEU A 329 -15.33 -16.49 10.41
N ASN A 330 -14.84 -17.70 10.59
CA ASN A 330 -13.48 -18.12 10.22
C ASN A 330 -13.45 -18.78 8.84
#